data_64a3ad9861fbefe00f1c57c4100a3b4d
#
_entry.id   64a3ad9861fbefe00f1c57c4100a3b4d
#
_cell.length_a   1.000
_cell.length_b   1.000
_cell.length_c   1.000
_cell.angle_alpha   90.00
_cell.angle_beta   90.00
_cell.angle_gamma   90.00
#
_symmetry.space_group_name_H-M   'P 1'
#
loop_
_entity.id
_entity.type
_entity.pdbx_description
1 polymer ?
#
loop_
_entity_poly.entity_id
_entity_poly.type
_entity_poly.pdbx_seq_one_letter_code
_entity_poly.pdbx_strand_id
1 'polypeptide(L)'
;MKIETGYLYHIKDEFFDKININGLMINHENGRSRPTYFTIRERDILWFIPLSSNISKYKKIIKDKEEKYGVCRSIMVSEIAGKEAAILLQNAFPTLEEYISHAHVVNGKPLKVIDSLRDEILDNFRYLLSLKKKGRNLFFTDIDAIKKKILDDIN
;
A
#
# COMPACT_ATOMS: atom_id res chain seq x y z
N MET A 1 1.37 -16.56 11.55
CA MET A 1 1.45 -15.10 11.84
C MET A 1 0.07 -14.50 11.64
N LYS A 2 -0.36 -13.69 12.57
CA LYS A 2 -1.66 -13.01 12.47
C LYS A 2 -1.48 -11.69 11.73
N ILE A 3 -2.26 -11.48 10.66
CA ILE A 3 -2.22 -10.27 9.86
C ILE A 3 -3.36 -9.36 10.29
N GLU A 4 -3.03 -8.17 10.79
CA GLU A 4 -4.00 -7.22 11.36
C GLU A 4 -3.97 -5.86 10.68
N THR A 5 -5.15 -5.29 10.41
CA THR A 5 -5.28 -3.93 9.88
C THR A 5 -4.61 -2.92 10.82
N GLY A 6 -3.88 -1.99 10.24
CA GLY A 6 -3.16 -0.96 10.98
C GLY A 6 -1.69 -1.26 11.19
N TYR A 7 -1.26 -2.48 10.95
CA TYR A 7 0.15 -2.88 11.08
C TYR A 7 0.86 -2.86 9.73
N LEU A 8 2.18 -2.74 9.81
CA LEU A 8 3.06 -2.75 8.64
C LEU A 8 3.77 -4.10 8.52
N TYR A 9 3.97 -4.53 7.29
CA TYR A 9 4.58 -5.82 6.97
C TYR A 9 5.58 -5.67 5.83
N HIS A 10 6.46 -6.66 5.70
CA HIS A 10 7.34 -6.80 4.55
C HIS A 10 6.84 -7.93 3.68
N ILE A 11 6.86 -7.70 2.38
CA ILE A 11 6.41 -8.68 1.37
C ILE A 11 7.65 -9.36 0.79
N LYS A 12 7.56 -10.67 0.55
CA LYS A 12 8.67 -11.44 -0.02
C LYS A 12 8.99 -10.98 -1.44
N ASP A 13 10.27 -10.93 -1.77
CA ASP A 13 10.74 -10.61 -3.13
C ASP A 13 10.13 -11.53 -4.18
N GLU A 14 9.90 -12.79 -3.82
CA GLU A 14 9.27 -13.79 -4.67
C GLU A 14 7.96 -13.30 -5.28
N PHE A 15 7.14 -12.56 -4.52
CA PHE A 15 5.89 -11.99 -5.03
C PHE A 15 6.15 -11.05 -6.20
N PHE A 16 7.10 -10.12 -6.04
CA PHE A 16 7.40 -9.11 -7.05
C PHE A 16 8.03 -9.73 -8.30
N ASP A 17 8.88 -10.73 -8.11
CA ASP A 17 9.50 -11.46 -9.22
C ASP A 17 8.47 -12.25 -10.04
N LYS A 18 7.54 -12.90 -9.34
CA LYS A 18 6.52 -13.76 -9.95
C LYS A 18 5.41 -12.96 -10.63
N ILE A 19 4.95 -11.90 -9.99
CA ILE A 19 3.85 -11.10 -10.51
C ILE A 19 4.32 -10.16 -11.61
N ASN A 20 5.41 -9.43 -11.39
CA ASN A 20 6.07 -8.56 -12.38
C ASN A 20 5.10 -7.79 -13.29
N ILE A 21 4.22 -7.00 -12.69
CA ILE A 21 3.21 -6.21 -13.39
C ILE A 21 3.55 -4.73 -13.29
N ASN A 22 3.32 -3.97 -14.37
CA ASN A 22 3.54 -2.53 -14.40
C ASN A 22 2.78 -1.82 -13.29
N GLY A 23 3.41 -0.82 -12.68
CA GLY A 23 2.84 -0.03 -11.60
C GLY A 23 3.15 -0.56 -10.20
N LEU A 24 3.59 -1.82 -10.06
CA LEU A 24 4.10 -2.33 -8.79
C LEU A 24 5.40 -1.60 -8.45
N MET A 25 5.45 -1.03 -7.23
CA MET A 25 6.67 -0.38 -6.77
C MET A 25 7.76 -1.42 -6.49
N ILE A 26 9.01 -1.01 -6.69
CA ILE A 26 10.17 -1.83 -6.33
C ILE A 26 10.11 -2.10 -4.83
N ASN A 27 10.30 -3.39 -4.44
CA ASN A 27 10.21 -3.81 -3.04
C ASN A 27 11.32 -3.24 -2.16
N HIS A 28 12.45 -2.83 -2.74
CA HIS A 28 13.59 -2.33 -2.00
C HIS A 28 13.75 -0.82 -2.14
N GLU A 29 13.97 -0.14 -1.02
CA GLU A 29 14.28 1.29 -0.96
C GLU A 29 15.45 1.46 0.01
N ASN A 30 16.50 2.15 -0.43
CA ASN A 30 17.70 2.38 0.40
C ASN A 30 18.35 1.08 0.94
N GLY A 31 18.37 0.02 0.12
CA GLY A 31 18.96 -1.27 0.46
C GLY A 31 18.14 -2.14 1.40
N ARG A 32 16.92 -1.75 1.71
CA ARG A 32 16.01 -2.49 2.60
C ARG A 32 14.68 -2.74 1.92
N SER A 33 14.00 -3.83 2.32
CA SER A 33 12.66 -4.07 1.81
C SER A 33 11.72 -2.98 2.30
N ARG A 34 10.79 -2.59 1.44
CA ARG A 34 9.85 -1.51 1.68
C ARG A 34 8.78 -1.95 2.66
N PRO A 35 8.51 -1.19 3.75
CA PRO A 35 7.36 -1.46 4.59
C PRO A 35 6.06 -1.25 3.80
N THR A 36 5.09 -2.10 4.03
CA THR A 36 3.77 -1.99 3.41
C THR A 36 2.68 -2.06 4.49
N TYR A 37 1.67 -1.23 4.31
CA TYR A 37 0.58 -1.11 5.26
C TYR A 37 -0.56 -2.06 4.89
N PHE A 38 -0.98 -2.91 5.84
CA PHE A 38 -2.12 -3.80 5.61
C PHE A 38 -3.43 -3.04 5.87
N THR A 39 -4.30 -2.97 4.85
CA THR A 39 -5.56 -2.25 4.96
C THR A 39 -6.77 -3.15 5.11
N ILE A 40 -7.08 -4.03 4.16
CA ILE A 40 -8.25 -4.90 4.24
C ILE A 40 -7.96 -6.30 3.72
N ARG A 41 -8.80 -7.25 4.17
CA ARG A 41 -8.81 -8.62 3.67
C ARG A 41 -10.14 -8.86 2.95
N GLU A 42 -10.06 -9.43 1.73
CA GLU A 42 -11.21 -9.91 0.98
C GLU A 42 -11.01 -11.39 0.70
N ARG A 43 -11.64 -12.27 1.47
CA ARG A 43 -11.43 -13.74 1.40
C ARG A 43 -9.94 -14.05 1.61
N ASP A 44 -9.27 -14.62 0.60
CA ASP A 44 -7.84 -14.95 0.66
C ASP A 44 -6.94 -13.83 0.20
N ILE A 45 -7.50 -12.74 -0.31
CA ILE A 45 -6.75 -11.60 -0.83
C ILE A 45 -6.53 -10.58 0.26
N LEU A 46 -5.27 -10.17 0.41
CA LEU A 46 -4.83 -9.13 1.35
C LEU A 46 -4.40 -7.89 0.56
N TRP A 47 -4.88 -6.73 0.97
CA TRP A 47 -4.57 -5.46 0.31
C TRP A 47 -3.52 -4.68 1.09
N PHE A 48 -2.41 -4.36 0.40
CA PHE A 48 -1.30 -3.62 0.98
C PHE A 48 -1.06 -2.30 0.27
N ILE A 49 -0.61 -1.33 1.04
CA ILE A 49 -0.29 0.01 0.56
C ILE A 49 1.20 0.26 0.86
N PRO A 50 2.05 0.46 -0.16
CA PRO A 50 3.47 0.69 0.09
C PRO A 50 3.72 2.06 0.69
N LEU A 51 4.76 2.15 1.52
CA LEU A 51 5.25 3.41 2.07
C LEU A 51 6.55 3.81 1.37
N SER A 52 6.83 5.11 1.37
CA SER A 52 8.09 5.63 0.87
C SER A 52 8.65 6.70 1.79
N SER A 53 9.97 6.77 1.87
CA SER A 53 10.67 7.82 2.59
C SER A 53 10.97 9.05 1.73
N ASN A 54 10.63 9.02 0.45
CA ASN A 54 10.88 10.14 -0.48
C ASN A 54 9.80 11.23 -0.33
N ILE A 55 9.82 11.89 0.80
CA ILE A 55 8.77 12.83 1.22
C ILE A 55 8.67 14.04 0.30
N SER A 56 9.79 14.63 -0.10
CA SER A 56 9.80 15.82 -0.94
C SER A 56 9.09 15.59 -2.28
N LYS A 57 9.36 14.44 -2.91
CA LYS A 57 8.72 14.05 -4.16
C LYS A 57 7.21 13.95 -4.02
N TYR A 58 6.75 13.26 -2.98
CA TYR A 58 5.32 13.00 -2.82
C TYR A 58 4.55 14.21 -2.30
N LYS A 59 5.17 15.07 -1.48
CA LYS A 59 4.56 16.36 -1.11
C LYS A 59 4.31 17.24 -2.34
N LYS A 60 5.25 17.25 -3.28
CA LYS A 60 5.10 18.00 -4.52
C LYS A 60 3.94 17.44 -5.37
N ILE A 61 3.86 16.12 -5.50
CA ILE A 61 2.79 15.48 -6.27
C ILE A 61 1.42 15.78 -5.63
N ILE A 62 1.33 15.70 -4.30
CA ILE A 62 0.10 16.03 -3.56
C ILE A 62 -0.32 17.47 -3.84
N LYS A 63 0.62 18.41 -3.75
CA LYS A 63 0.36 19.83 -4.00
C LYS A 63 -0.16 20.04 -5.42
N ASP A 64 0.50 19.46 -6.41
CA ASP A 64 0.09 19.59 -7.82
C ASP A 64 -1.32 19.03 -8.04
N LYS A 65 -1.65 17.90 -7.42
CA LYS A 65 -2.99 17.30 -7.51
C LYS A 65 -4.05 18.13 -6.80
N GLU A 66 -3.73 18.70 -5.63
CA GLU A 66 -4.65 19.58 -4.91
C GLU A 66 -4.94 20.86 -5.69
N GLU A 67 -3.92 21.45 -6.33
CA GLU A 67 -4.08 22.63 -7.18
C GLU A 67 -4.96 22.33 -8.40
N LYS A 68 -4.81 21.14 -8.99
CA LYS A 68 -5.54 20.74 -10.20
C LYS A 68 -6.96 20.24 -9.92
N TYR A 69 -7.15 19.46 -8.85
CA TYR A 69 -8.41 18.76 -8.56
C TYR A 69 -9.07 19.18 -7.26
N GLY A 70 -8.44 20.05 -6.46
CA GLY A 70 -8.95 20.50 -5.17
C GLY A 70 -8.64 19.57 -4.01
N VAL A 71 -8.32 18.31 -4.27
CA VAL A 71 -8.04 17.30 -3.25
C VAL A 71 -7.12 16.21 -3.81
N CYS A 72 -6.33 15.60 -2.93
CA CYS A 72 -5.55 14.41 -3.25
C CYS A 72 -5.84 13.34 -2.21
N ARG A 73 -6.51 12.26 -2.61
CA ARG A 73 -6.81 11.11 -1.73
C ARG A 73 -6.00 9.86 -2.09
N SER A 74 -5.20 9.93 -3.15
CA SER A 74 -4.40 8.81 -3.64
C SER A 74 -3.01 8.71 -3.02
N ILE A 75 -2.55 9.77 -2.35
CA ILE A 75 -1.28 9.82 -1.63
C ILE A 75 -1.50 10.59 -0.33
N MET A 76 -0.95 10.09 0.77
CA MET A 76 -0.96 10.78 2.07
C MET A 76 0.47 10.91 2.57
N VAL A 77 0.75 11.95 3.34
CA VAL A 77 1.99 12.07 4.11
C VAL A 77 1.61 12.23 5.57
N SER A 78 2.16 11.38 6.42
CA SER A 78 1.88 11.41 7.85
C SER A 78 3.09 10.94 8.63
N GLU A 79 3.15 11.31 9.91
CA GLU A 79 4.17 10.82 10.82
C GLU A 79 3.83 9.42 11.28
N ILE A 80 4.77 8.49 11.12
CA ILE A 80 4.64 7.11 11.59
C ILE A 80 5.94 6.77 12.35
N ALA A 81 5.84 6.39 13.61
CA ALA A 81 6.98 6.08 14.47
C ALA A 81 8.02 7.21 14.53
N GLY A 82 7.56 8.46 14.62
CA GLY A 82 8.43 9.63 14.74
C GLY A 82 9.06 10.13 13.44
N LYS A 83 8.71 9.55 12.30
CA LYS A 83 9.23 9.96 10.99
C LYS A 83 8.11 10.18 10.00
N GLU A 84 8.26 11.18 9.12
CA GLU A 84 7.31 11.35 8.02
C GLU A 84 7.41 10.18 7.05
N ALA A 85 6.26 9.68 6.62
CA ALA A 85 6.16 8.63 5.61
C ALA A 85 5.13 9.03 4.56
N ALA A 86 5.41 8.72 3.30
CA ALA A 86 4.43 8.85 2.23
C ALA A 86 3.68 7.52 2.12
N ILE A 87 2.36 7.59 2.13
CA ILE A 87 1.46 6.43 2.08
C ILE A 87 0.86 6.42 0.67
N LEU A 88 1.26 5.45 -0.14
CA LEU A 88 1.02 5.46 -1.58
C LEU A 88 -0.19 4.62 -1.95
N LEU A 89 -1.39 5.12 -1.64
CA LEU A 89 -2.63 4.40 -1.96
C LEU A 89 -2.75 4.11 -3.46
N GLN A 90 -2.26 5.02 -4.30
CA GLN A 90 -2.24 4.81 -5.76
C GLN A 90 -1.44 3.59 -6.19
N ASN A 91 -0.50 3.14 -5.37
CA ASN A 91 0.34 1.97 -5.64
C ASN A 91 -0.09 0.74 -4.83
N ALA A 92 -1.28 0.77 -4.24
CA ALA A 92 -1.82 -0.37 -3.51
C ALA A 92 -1.90 -1.61 -4.40
N PHE A 93 -1.73 -2.77 -3.79
CA PHE A 93 -1.76 -4.03 -4.53
C PHE A 93 -2.36 -5.16 -3.68
N PRO A 94 -3.03 -6.11 -4.34
CA PRO A 94 -3.50 -7.32 -3.68
C PRO A 94 -2.40 -8.39 -3.65
N THR A 95 -2.36 -9.19 -2.61
CA THR A 95 -1.46 -10.34 -2.52
C THR A 95 -2.09 -11.45 -1.68
N LEU A 96 -1.32 -12.50 -1.42
CA LEU A 96 -1.74 -13.63 -0.59
C LEU A 96 -0.88 -13.73 0.66
N GLU A 97 -1.42 -14.34 1.71
CA GLU A 97 -0.72 -14.47 2.99
C GLU A 97 0.64 -15.16 2.85
N GLU A 98 0.76 -16.14 1.93
CA GLU A 98 2.03 -16.85 1.70
C GLU A 98 3.19 -15.93 1.27
N TYR A 99 2.88 -14.74 0.73
CA TYR A 99 3.89 -13.78 0.29
C TYR A 99 4.30 -12.77 1.37
N ILE A 100 3.74 -12.86 2.56
CA ILE A 100 4.12 -11.99 3.67
C ILE A 100 5.35 -12.58 4.35
N SER A 101 6.43 -11.78 4.44
CA SER A 101 7.67 -12.19 5.06
C SER A 101 7.60 -12.09 6.58
N HIS A 102 7.39 -10.89 7.08
CA HIS A 102 7.36 -10.62 8.52
C HIS A 102 6.75 -9.25 8.82
N ALA A 103 6.35 -9.04 10.06
CA ALA A 103 5.89 -7.72 10.53
C ALA A 103 7.06 -6.75 10.57
N HIS A 104 6.81 -5.49 10.21
CA HIS A 104 7.79 -4.42 10.37
C HIS A 104 7.93 -4.09 11.85
N VAL A 105 9.15 -4.16 12.37
CA VAL A 105 9.44 -3.99 13.80
C VAL A 105 10.24 -2.72 14.02
N VAL A 106 9.81 -1.91 15.01
CA VAL A 106 10.53 -0.73 15.47
C VAL A 106 10.67 -0.83 16.97
N ASN A 107 11.89 -0.69 17.47
CA ASN A 107 12.20 -0.81 18.92
C ASN A 107 11.70 -2.14 19.51
N GLY A 108 11.84 -3.22 18.75
CA GLY A 108 11.48 -4.56 19.22
C GLY A 108 10.00 -4.92 19.16
N LYS A 109 9.16 -4.02 18.65
CA LYS A 109 7.71 -4.26 18.57
C LYS A 109 7.17 -4.07 17.15
N PRO A 110 6.18 -4.89 16.73
CA PRO A 110 5.49 -4.64 15.46
C PRO A 110 4.92 -3.22 15.43
N LEU A 111 5.13 -2.54 14.30
CA LEU A 111 4.70 -1.15 14.15
C LEU A 111 3.24 -1.08 13.74
N LYS A 112 2.47 -0.37 14.55
CA LYS A 112 1.06 -0.08 14.30
C LYS A 112 0.86 1.42 14.18
N VAL A 113 0.07 1.87 13.20
CA VAL A 113 -0.30 3.28 13.09
C VAL A 113 -1.37 3.63 14.12
N ILE A 114 -1.49 4.93 14.47
CA ILE A 114 -2.53 5.39 15.39
C ILE A 114 -3.92 5.21 14.76
N ASP A 115 -4.94 5.04 15.60
CA ASP A 115 -6.29 4.71 15.14
C ASP A 115 -6.87 5.75 14.17
N SER A 116 -6.63 7.04 14.41
CA SER A 116 -7.13 8.11 13.53
C SER A 116 -6.52 8.01 12.12
N LEU A 117 -5.24 7.68 12.01
CA LEU A 117 -4.58 7.50 10.73
C LEU A 117 -5.10 6.23 10.02
N ARG A 118 -5.27 5.14 10.77
CA ARG A 118 -5.87 3.90 10.26
C ARG A 118 -7.22 4.19 9.60
N ASP A 119 -8.08 4.93 10.28
CA ASP A 119 -9.41 5.24 9.80
C ASP A 119 -9.38 6.13 8.55
N GLU A 120 -8.48 7.10 8.51
CA GLU A 120 -8.29 7.98 7.35
C GLU A 120 -7.77 7.21 6.13
N ILE A 121 -6.79 6.32 6.32
CA ILE A 121 -6.28 5.47 5.24
C ILE A 121 -7.41 4.59 4.69
N LEU A 122 -8.18 3.97 5.56
CA LEU A 122 -9.28 3.10 5.14
C LEU A 122 -10.33 3.85 4.35
N ASP A 123 -10.71 5.05 4.80
CA ASP A 123 -11.68 5.89 4.12
C ASP A 123 -11.19 6.27 2.72
N ASN A 124 -9.95 6.70 2.60
CA ASN A 124 -9.35 7.05 1.30
C ASN A 124 -9.24 5.82 0.38
N PHE A 125 -8.85 4.68 0.92
CA PHE A 125 -8.73 3.45 0.13
C PHE A 125 -10.09 2.99 -0.42
N ARG A 126 -11.12 2.99 0.40
CA ARG A 126 -12.48 2.65 -0.02
C ARG A 126 -13.00 3.62 -1.08
N TYR A 127 -12.67 4.89 -0.95
CA TYR A 127 -13.01 5.89 -1.95
C TYR A 127 -12.37 5.56 -3.31
N LEU A 128 -11.08 5.22 -3.33
CA LEU A 128 -10.40 4.85 -4.57
C LEU A 128 -10.98 3.59 -5.21
N LEU A 129 -11.33 2.60 -4.41
CA LEU A 129 -11.99 1.38 -4.91
C LEU A 129 -13.37 1.71 -5.50
N SER A 130 -14.13 2.59 -4.86
CA SER A 130 -15.43 3.03 -5.34
C SER A 130 -15.32 3.76 -6.69
N LEU A 131 -14.33 4.65 -6.83
CA LEU A 131 -14.07 5.33 -8.11
C LEU A 131 -13.73 4.34 -9.21
N LYS A 132 -12.91 3.33 -8.91
CA LYS A 132 -12.55 2.30 -9.88
C LYS A 132 -13.77 1.56 -10.39
N LYS A 133 -14.71 1.20 -9.51
CA LYS A 133 -15.97 0.54 -9.87
C LYS A 133 -16.81 1.41 -10.79
N LYS A 134 -16.72 2.73 -10.64
CA LYS A 134 -17.45 3.71 -11.46
C LYS A 134 -16.74 4.06 -12.77
N GLY A 135 -15.64 3.38 -13.07
CA GLY A 135 -14.88 3.59 -14.31
C GLY A 135 -13.75 4.62 -14.20
N ARG A 136 -13.51 5.19 -13.02
CA ARG A 136 -12.43 6.15 -12.81
C ARG A 136 -11.32 5.53 -11.96
N ASN A 137 -10.34 4.93 -12.60
CA ASN A 137 -9.25 4.25 -11.93
C ASN A 137 -8.10 5.21 -11.62
N LEU A 138 -7.84 5.45 -10.32
CA LEU A 138 -6.71 6.25 -9.85
C LEU A 138 -5.52 5.40 -9.40
N PHE A 139 -5.63 4.07 -9.45
CA PHE A 139 -4.51 3.20 -9.11
C PHE A 139 -3.50 3.14 -10.26
N PHE A 140 -2.22 3.23 -9.91
CA PHE A 140 -1.12 3.09 -10.86
C PHE A 140 -0.82 1.62 -11.14
N THR A 141 -1.03 0.75 -10.11
CA THR A 141 -0.90 -0.69 -10.26
C THR A 141 -2.06 -1.24 -11.07
N ASP A 142 -1.78 -2.21 -11.94
CA ASP A 142 -2.84 -2.94 -12.64
C ASP A 142 -3.42 -4.01 -11.71
N ILE A 143 -4.35 -3.59 -10.87
CA ILE A 143 -4.94 -4.42 -9.82
C ILE A 143 -5.61 -5.67 -10.42
N ASP A 144 -6.34 -5.51 -11.50
CA ASP A 144 -7.09 -6.63 -12.11
C ASP A 144 -6.15 -7.69 -12.67
N ALA A 145 -5.03 -7.28 -13.28
CA ALA A 145 -4.01 -8.20 -13.75
C ALA A 145 -3.32 -8.94 -12.62
N ILE A 146 -3.02 -8.23 -11.51
CA ILE A 146 -2.42 -8.85 -10.33
C ILE A 146 -3.38 -9.88 -9.72
N LYS A 147 -4.64 -9.52 -9.53
CA LYS A 147 -5.66 -10.45 -9.00
C LYS A 147 -5.76 -11.70 -9.85
N LYS A 148 -5.78 -11.56 -11.17
CA LYS A 148 -5.85 -12.70 -12.06
C LYS A 148 -4.67 -13.64 -11.87
N LYS A 149 -3.45 -13.10 -11.79
CA LYS A 149 -2.24 -13.92 -11.62
C LYS A 149 -2.23 -14.64 -10.26
N ILE A 150 -2.56 -13.96 -9.16
CA ILE A 150 -2.55 -14.61 -7.84
C ILE A 150 -3.67 -15.62 -7.68
N LEU A 151 -4.83 -15.43 -8.30
CA LEU A 151 -5.92 -16.39 -8.27
C LEU A 151 -5.61 -17.62 -9.14
N ASP A 152 -4.92 -17.45 -10.24
CA ASP A 152 -4.46 -18.57 -11.08
C ASP A 152 -3.47 -19.45 -10.31
N ASP A 153 -2.68 -18.89 -9.40
CA ASP A 153 -1.72 -19.63 -8.56
C ASP A 153 -2.41 -20.47 -7.47
N ILE A 154 -3.61 -20.06 -7.01
CA ILE A 154 -4.38 -20.81 -6.00
C ILE A 154 -5.03 -22.05 -6.63
N ASN A 155 -5.36 -21.98 -7.89
CA ASN A 155 -6.00 -23.04 -8.66
C ASN A 155 -4.91 -23.86 -9.40
#